data_f004c654a64f4901fdbd4a6b1c93b5e6
#
_entry.id   f004c654a64f4901fdbd4a6b1c93b5e6
#
_cell.length_a   1.000
_cell.length_b   1.000
_cell.length_c   1.000
_cell.angle_alpha   90.00
_cell.angle_beta   90.00
_cell.angle_gamma   90.00
#
_symmetry.space_group_name_H-M   'P 1'
#
loop_
_entity.id
_entity.type
_entity.pdbx_description
1 polymer ?
#
loop_
_entity_poly.entity_id
_entity_poly.type
_entity_poly.pdbx_seq_one_letter_code
_entity_poly.pdbx_strand_id
1 'polypeptide(L)'
;MIRTIQTDEITKNIKEMCIQANHYLSADMDAAMKHAADTEQSELGKKILNQLQDNLKIADEEMIPICQDTGMAVIFLEVGQDVHFEGAAIEDAVNEGVRQGYTEGFLRKSVVGDPLIRENTKDNTPAVIHYSIVPGDQVKITMAPKGFGSENMSRVFMLKPADGIEGVKHAILTAVKDAGPNACPPMVVGVGIGGTFEKCALLAKQALTRPVDEHSDIPYVKDLEEEMLSKINQLGIGPGGLGGTTTALAVNINTYPTHIAGLPVAVNICCHVNRHVVRTL
;
A
#
# COMPACT_ATOMS: atom_id res chain seq x y z
N MET A 1 24.36 -7.29 21.79
CA MET A 1 24.40 -8.80 21.85
C MET A 1 23.70 -9.29 20.60
N ILE A 2 24.28 -10.23 19.87
CA ILE A 2 23.63 -10.76 18.66
C ILE A 2 22.41 -11.55 19.09
N ARG A 3 21.27 -11.26 18.49
CA ARG A 3 20.02 -11.99 18.66
C ARG A 3 19.80 -12.95 17.49
N THR A 4 19.58 -14.23 17.79
CA THR A 4 19.27 -15.22 16.77
C THR A 4 17.77 -15.34 16.61
N ILE A 5 17.28 -15.26 15.36
CA ILE A 5 15.89 -15.47 14.98
C ILE A 5 15.84 -16.68 14.05
N GLN A 6 14.99 -17.66 14.37
CA GLN A 6 14.77 -18.82 13.52
C GLN A 6 13.92 -18.40 12.30
N THR A 7 14.36 -18.77 11.10
CA THR A 7 13.63 -18.39 9.88
C THR A 7 12.24 -19.02 9.76
N ASP A 8 11.99 -20.13 10.45
CA ASP A 8 10.65 -20.72 10.59
C ASP A 8 9.66 -19.78 11.31
N GLU A 9 10.16 -18.93 12.23
CA GLU A 9 9.34 -17.89 12.88
C GLU A 9 8.93 -16.82 11.88
N ILE A 10 9.84 -16.44 10.97
CA ILE A 10 9.53 -15.53 9.86
C ILE A 10 8.44 -16.13 8.96
N THR A 11 8.62 -17.38 8.52
CA THR A 11 7.65 -18.12 7.70
C THR A 11 6.27 -18.13 8.34
N LYS A 12 6.18 -18.50 9.62
CA LYS A 12 4.92 -18.53 10.36
C LYS A 12 4.24 -17.15 10.43
N ASN A 13 5.00 -16.12 10.77
CA ASN A 13 4.46 -14.76 10.87
C ASN A 13 3.94 -14.25 9.51
N ILE A 14 4.71 -14.43 8.45
CA ILE A 14 4.29 -14.00 7.10
C ILE A 14 3.05 -14.74 6.62
N LYS A 15 2.96 -16.05 6.85
CA LYS A 15 1.75 -16.84 6.58
C LYS A 15 0.50 -16.21 7.23
N GLU A 16 0.57 -15.97 8.54
CA GLU A 16 -0.53 -15.39 9.30
C GLU A 16 -0.87 -13.97 8.84
N MET A 17 0.16 -13.15 8.54
CA MET A 17 -0.01 -11.78 8.04
C MET A 17 -0.68 -11.76 6.67
N CYS A 18 -0.37 -12.69 5.77
CA CYS A 18 -1.03 -12.81 4.47
C CYS A 18 -2.54 -13.05 4.63
N ILE A 19 -2.92 -13.95 5.52
CA ILE A 19 -4.33 -14.26 5.81
C ILE A 19 -4.98 -13.03 6.45
N GLN A 20 -4.41 -12.52 7.53
CA GLN A 20 -4.96 -11.38 8.28
C GLN A 20 -5.20 -10.16 7.39
N ALA A 21 -4.20 -9.76 6.59
CA ALA A 21 -4.30 -8.58 5.73
C ALA A 21 -5.38 -8.71 4.64
N ASN A 22 -5.73 -9.93 4.22
CA ASN A 22 -6.73 -10.15 3.19
C ASN A 22 -8.16 -10.30 3.73
N HIS A 23 -8.32 -10.50 5.03
CA HIS A 23 -9.65 -10.66 5.67
C HIS A 23 -10.07 -9.43 6.45
N TYR A 24 -9.13 -8.61 6.94
CA TYR A 24 -9.42 -7.47 7.80
C TYR A 24 -8.76 -6.19 7.29
N LEU A 25 -9.49 -5.08 7.32
CA LEU A 25 -8.88 -3.76 7.24
C LEU A 25 -8.31 -3.36 8.61
N SER A 26 -7.32 -2.47 8.60
CA SER A 26 -6.85 -1.81 9.81
C SER A 26 -7.92 -0.88 10.40
N ALA A 27 -7.82 -0.60 11.70
CA ALA A 27 -8.81 0.23 12.40
C ALA A 27 -8.91 1.66 11.84
N ASP A 28 -7.79 2.25 11.42
CA ASP A 28 -7.73 3.56 10.79
C ASP A 28 -8.48 3.58 9.44
N MET A 29 -8.30 2.54 8.60
CA MET A 29 -9.02 2.39 7.34
C MET A 29 -10.52 2.20 7.54
N ASP A 30 -10.93 1.36 8.51
CA ASP A 30 -12.34 1.16 8.83
C ASP A 30 -12.98 2.47 9.32
N ALA A 31 -12.30 3.21 10.19
CA ALA A 31 -12.76 4.52 10.67
C ALA A 31 -12.86 5.54 9.51
N ALA A 32 -11.86 5.59 8.62
CA ALA A 32 -11.87 6.48 7.46
C ALA A 32 -13.02 6.16 6.49
N MET A 33 -13.32 4.88 6.25
CA MET A 33 -14.45 4.46 5.41
C MET A 33 -15.80 4.82 6.03
N LYS A 34 -15.98 4.68 7.35
CA LYS A 34 -17.18 5.11 8.06
C LYS A 34 -17.36 6.62 7.99
N HIS A 35 -16.30 7.37 8.28
CA HIS A 35 -16.32 8.83 8.16
C HIS A 35 -16.67 9.29 6.73
N ALA A 36 -16.12 8.63 5.73
CA ALA A 36 -16.42 8.90 4.33
C ALA A 36 -17.92 8.71 4.01
N ALA A 37 -18.55 7.64 4.51
CA ALA A 37 -19.97 7.41 4.31
C ALA A 37 -20.85 8.47 4.98
N ASP A 38 -20.45 8.95 6.15
CA ASP A 38 -21.18 9.98 6.90
C ASP A 38 -21.06 11.37 6.22
N THR A 39 -19.94 11.67 5.60
CA THR A 39 -19.66 13.01 5.05
C THR A 39 -19.88 13.14 3.55
N GLU A 40 -20.00 12.04 2.81
CA GLU A 40 -20.27 12.05 1.35
C GLU A 40 -21.54 12.82 1.02
N GLN A 41 -21.50 13.65 -0.02
CA GLN A 41 -22.65 14.47 -0.41
C GLN A 41 -23.54 13.83 -1.49
N SER A 42 -22.96 12.92 -2.29
CA SER A 42 -23.70 12.19 -3.32
C SER A 42 -24.51 11.05 -2.71
N GLU A 43 -25.80 11.00 -2.94
CA GLU A 43 -26.67 9.89 -2.51
C GLU A 43 -26.24 8.55 -3.12
N LEU A 44 -25.72 8.56 -4.35
CA LEU A 44 -25.14 7.36 -4.96
C LEU A 44 -23.82 7.00 -4.31
N GLY A 45 -22.96 7.99 -4.03
CA GLY A 45 -21.70 7.81 -3.33
C GLY A 45 -21.90 7.20 -1.93
N LYS A 46 -22.88 7.69 -1.15
CA LYS A 46 -23.25 7.10 0.15
C LYS A 46 -23.67 5.62 0.03
N LYS A 47 -24.51 5.30 -0.96
CA LYS A 47 -24.92 3.92 -1.19
C LYS A 47 -23.74 3.01 -1.50
N ILE A 48 -22.80 3.46 -2.30
CA ILE A 48 -21.58 2.71 -2.64
C ILE A 48 -20.74 2.49 -1.39
N LEU A 49 -20.46 3.54 -0.60
CA LEU A 49 -19.69 3.44 0.62
C LEU A 49 -20.33 2.48 1.64
N ASN A 50 -21.63 2.52 1.78
CA ASN A 50 -22.38 1.57 2.63
C ASN A 50 -22.24 0.13 2.11
N GLN A 51 -22.34 -0.11 0.80
CA GLN A 51 -22.10 -1.43 0.22
C GLN A 51 -20.68 -1.94 0.47
N LEU A 52 -19.68 -1.06 0.43
CA LEU A 52 -18.31 -1.42 0.76
C LEU A 52 -18.17 -1.81 2.24
N GLN A 53 -18.85 -1.12 3.15
CA GLN A 53 -18.89 -1.49 4.57
C GLN A 53 -19.63 -2.82 4.81
N ASP A 54 -20.75 -3.04 4.13
CA ASP A 54 -21.45 -4.32 4.19
C ASP A 54 -20.55 -5.47 3.70
N ASN A 55 -19.78 -5.25 2.63
CA ASN A 55 -18.81 -6.23 2.17
C ASN A 55 -17.73 -6.55 3.22
N LEU A 56 -17.22 -5.55 3.93
CA LEU A 56 -16.24 -5.77 5.01
C LEU A 56 -16.84 -6.63 6.13
N LYS A 57 -18.10 -6.36 6.50
CA LYS A 57 -18.81 -7.13 7.51
C LYS A 57 -19.03 -8.58 7.08
N ILE A 58 -19.47 -8.80 5.84
CA ILE A 58 -19.66 -10.15 5.28
C ILE A 58 -18.32 -10.90 5.24
N ALA A 59 -17.25 -10.24 4.83
CA ALA A 59 -15.92 -10.84 4.77
C ALA A 59 -15.45 -11.32 6.15
N ASP A 60 -15.71 -10.54 7.20
CA ASP A 60 -15.40 -10.89 8.58
C ASP A 60 -16.28 -12.04 9.09
N GLU A 61 -17.60 -11.96 8.94
CA GLU A 61 -18.56 -12.96 9.41
C GLU A 61 -18.38 -14.32 8.72
N GLU A 62 -18.13 -14.33 7.42
CA GLU A 62 -18.00 -15.54 6.60
C GLU A 62 -16.56 -16.05 6.49
N MET A 63 -15.59 -15.32 7.06
CA MET A 63 -14.15 -15.64 6.96
C MET A 63 -13.67 -15.80 5.52
N ILE A 64 -14.07 -14.87 4.64
CA ILE A 64 -13.66 -14.82 3.23
C ILE A 64 -12.84 -13.56 2.94
N PRO A 65 -11.98 -13.57 1.89
CA PRO A 65 -11.21 -12.38 1.54
C PRO A 65 -12.10 -11.19 1.17
N ILE A 66 -11.71 -9.99 1.60
CA ILE A 66 -12.43 -8.72 1.34
C ILE A 66 -12.63 -8.46 -0.16
N CYS A 67 -11.70 -8.90 -1.00
CA CYS A 67 -11.69 -8.66 -2.45
C CYS A 67 -11.23 -9.92 -3.19
N GLN A 68 -11.71 -10.10 -4.44
CA GLN A 68 -11.22 -11.15 -5.33
C GLN A 68 -9.76 -10.96 -5.73
N ASP A 69 -9.24 -9.72 -5.73
CA ASP A 69 -7.82 -9.45 -5.92
C ASP A 69 -7.12 -9.40 -4.56
N THR A 70 -6.59 -10.54 -4.14
CA THR A 70 -5.82 -10.67 -2.91
C THR A 70 -4.36 -10.24 -3.07
N GLY A 71 -4.03 -9.74 -4.25
CA GLY A 71 -2.81 -8.99 -4.56
C GLY A 71 -1.54 -9.83 -4.66
N MET A 72 -0.47 -9.12 -4.98
CA MET A 72 0.90 -9.61 -4.87
C MET A 72 1.45 -9.20 -3.51
N ALA A 73 2.15 -10.12 -2.82
CA ALA A 73 2.73 -9.82 -1.52
C ALA A 73 3.91 -8.84 -1.67
N VAL A 74 3.79 -7.66 -1.06
CA VAL A 74 4.89 -6.70 -0.90
C VAL A 74 5.29 -6.71 0.57
N ILE A 75 6.56 -6.95 0.85
CA ILE A 75 7.07 -7.14 2.19
C ILE A 75 8.24 -6.20 2.43
N PHE A 76 8.15 -5.40 3.49
CA PHE A 76 9.27 -4.61 4.00
C PHE A 76 9.82 -5.30 5.24
N LEU A 77 11.11 -5.58 5.22
CA LEU A 77 11.87 -6.14 6.34
C LEU A 77 12.87 -5.09 6.85
N GLU A 78 12.58 -4.54 8.01
CA GLU A 78 13.52 -3.70 8.76
C GLU A 78 14.27 -4.62 9.73
N VAL A 79 15.51 -4.94 9.40
CA VAL A 79 16.34 -5.94 10.14
C VAL A 79 17.30 -5.19 11.04
N GLY A 80 17.22 -5.47 12.33
CA GLY A 80 18.20 -4.97 13.30
C GLY A 80 19.61 -5.40 12.97
N GLN A 81 20.58 -4.50 13.10
CA GLN A 81 21.99 -4.77 12.79
C GLN A 81 22.58 -5.92 13.62
N ASP A 82 22.05 -6.17 14.81
CA ASP A 82 22.46 -7.22 15.73
C ASP A 82 21.62 -8.51 15.59
N VAL A 83 20.90 -8.69 14.49
CA VAL A 83 20.12 -9.89 14.17
C VAL A 83 20.96 -10.87 13.35
N HIS A 84 20.91 -12.15 13.75
CA HIS A 84 21.38 -13.28 12.97
C HIS A 84 20.20 -14.20 12.64
N PHE A 85 20.00 -14.51 11.37
CA PHE A 85 19.01 -15.50 10.94
C PHE A 85 19.62 -16.90 10.91
N GLU A 86 18.95 -17.86 11.52
CA GLU A 86 19.35 -19.27 11.54
C GLU A 86 18.25 -20.14 10.90
N GLY A 87 18.63 -21.07 10.04
CA GLY A 87 17.73 -21.95 9.30
C GLY A 87 17.86 -21.78 7.79
N ALA A 88 16.74 -21.68 7.07
CA ALA A 88 16.71 -21.45 5.63
C ALA A 88 17.19 -20.03 5.26
N ALA A 89 17.48 -19.79 3.99
CA ALA A 89 17.70 -18.41 3.51
C ALA A 89 16.47 -17.55 3.80
N ILE A 90 16.68 -16.31 4.22
CA ILE A 90 15.59 -15.41 4.63
C ILE A 90 14.55 -15.20 3.52
N GLU A 91 15.00 -15.10 2.27
CA GLU A 91 14.12 -14.95 1.11
C GLU A 91 13.26 -16.21 0.89
N ASP A 92 13.84 -17.40 1.08
CA ASP A 92 13.11 -18.66 0.98
C ASP A 92 12.05 -18.77 2.09
N ALA A 93 12.40 -18.39 3.31
CA ALA A 93 11.49 -18.39 4.45
C ALA A 93 10.31 -17.43 4.25
N VAL A 94 10.57 -16.25 3.70
CA VAL A 94 9.53 -15.28 3.34
C VAL A 94 8.59 -15.83 2.27
N ASN A 95 9.15 -16.38 1.18
CA ASN A 95 8.36 -16.97 0.10
C ASN A 95 7.57 -18.20 0.55
N GLU A 96 8.14 -19.02 1.44
CA GLU A 96 7.41 -20.14 2.04
C GLU A 96 6.21 -19.66 2.87
N GLY A 97 6.37 -18.60 3.66
CA GLY A 97 5.27 -17.97 4.39
C GLY A 97 4.16 -17.46 3.46
N VAL A 98 4.51 -16.83 2.35
CA VAL A 98 3.55 -16.38 1.34
C VAL A 98 2.83 -17.58 0.71
N ARG A 99 3.56 -18.63 0.30
CA ARG A 99 2.99 -19.85 -0.29
C ARG A 99 1.96 -20.48 0.64
N GLN A 100 2.32 -20.67 1.92
CA GLN A 100 1.40 -21.21 2.91
C GLN A 100 0.20 -20.30 3.15
N GLY A 101 0.42 -19.00 3.33
CA GLY A 101 -0.63 -18.03 3.59
C GLY A 101 -1.66 -17.95 2.46
N TYR A 102 -1.19 -17.90 1.20
CA TYR A 102 -2.10 -17.87 0.04
C TYR A 102 -2.80 -19.20 -0.24
N THR A 103 -2.22 -20.30 0.19
CA THR A 103 -2.84 -21.64 0.05
C THR A 103 -3.86 -21.91 1.14
N GLU A 104 -3.48 -21.75 2.40
CA GLU A 104 -4.33 -22.04 3.55
C GLU A 104 -5.43 -20.99 3.78
N GLY A 105 -5.16 -19.71 3.39
CA GLY A 105 -6.13 -18.63 3.41
C GLY A 105 -7.07 -18.61 2.21
N PHE A 106 -7.00 -19.61 1.30
CA PHE A 106 -7.80 -19.67 0.06
C PHE A 106 -7.71 -18.40 -0.78
N LEU A 107 -6.53 -17.74 -0.75
CA LEU A 107 -6.30 -16.50 -1.46
C LEU A 107 -5.99 -16.77 -2.95
N ARG A 108 -6.30 -15.80 -3.81
CA ARG A 108 -6.08 -15.91 -5.25
C ARG A 108 -4.58 -15.90 -5.57
N LYS A 109 -4.11 -16.92 -6.31
CA LYS A 109 -2.73 -17.00 -6.82
C LYS A 109 -2.65 -16.18 -8.10
N SER A 110 -2.12 -14.96 -8.03
CA SER A 110 -2.13 -13.98 -9.13
C SER A 110 -0.76 -13.76 -9.78
N VAL A 111 0.31 -14.34 -9.20
CA VAL A 111 1.67 -14.15 -9.70
C VAL A 111 1.94 -15.02 -10.93
N VAL A 112 2.57 -14.42 -11.94
CA VAL A 112 3.09 -15.10 -13.13
C VAL A 112 4.62 -15.12 -13.07
N GLY A 113 5.23 -16.27 -13.41
CA GLY A 113 6.68 -16.46 -13.30
C GLY A 113 7.48 -15.65 -14.32
N ASP A 114 6.88 -15.32 -15.45
CA ASP A 114 7.46 -14.46 -16.47
C ASP A 114 6.42 -13.42 -16.92
N PRO A 115 6.76 -12.13 -16.99
CA PRO A 115 5.80 -11.08 -17.30
C PRO A 115 5.28 -11.10 -18.76
N LEU A 116 5.98 -11.74 -19.67
CA LEU A 116 5.61 -11.83 -21.10
C LEU A 116 4.98 -13.18 -21.44
N ILE A 117 5.54 -14.30 -20.95
CA ILE A 117 5.02 -15.67 -21.17
C ILE A 117 3.78 -15.91 -20.31
N ARG A 118 3.74 -15.34 -19.08
CA ARG A 118 2.58 -15.26 -18.19
C ARG A 118 2.07 -16.61 -17.64
N GLU A 119 2.95 -17.57 -17.45
CA GLU A 119 2.61 -18.81 -16.75
C GLU A 119 2.46 -18.52 -15.24
N ASN A 120 1.32 -18.94 -14.67
CA ASN A 120 1.04 -18.74 -13.25
C ASN A 120 1.94 -19.61 -12.37
N THR A 121 2.50 -19.04 -11.30
CA THR A 121 3.36 -19.75 -10.35
C THR A 121 2.61 -20.74 -9.46
N LYS A 122 1.28 -20.61 -9.37
CA LYS A 122 0.32 -21.45 -8.63
C LYS A 122 0.39 -21.38 -7.11
N ASP A 123 1.29 -20.56 -6.57
CA ASP A 123 1.51 -20.39 -5.13
C ASP A 123 1.64 -18.93 -4.68
N ASN A 124 1.48 -17.99 -5.61
CA ASN A 124 1.59 -16.53 -5.42
C ASN A 124 3.00 -16.06 -5.02
N THR A 125 4.03 -16.83 -5.29
CA THR A 125 5.44 -16.44 -5.12
C THR A 125 6.10 -16.10 -6.47
N PRO A 126 7.21 -15.34 -6.48
CA PRO A 126 7.85 -14.74 -5.34
C PRO A 126 7.12 -13.50 -4.83
N ALA A 127 7.33 -13.17 -3.57
CA ALA A 127 7.00 -11.86 -3.01
C ALA A 127 7.95 -10.78 -3.54
N VAL A 128 7.50 -9.52 -3.50
CA VAL A 128 8.39 -8.36 -3.66
C VAL A 128 8.92 -7.98 -2.28
N ILE A 129 10.21 -8.21 -2.03
CA ILE A 129 10.82 -8.04 -0.72
C ILE A 129 11.78 -6.85 -0.75
N HIS A 130 11.59 -5.93 0.20
CA HIS A 130 12.47 -4.79 0.42
C HIS A 130 13.14 -4.93 1.79
N TYR A 131 14.45 -4.87 1.81
CA TYR A 131 15.24 -4.96 3.03
C TYR A 131 15.80 -3.59 3.43
N SER A 132 15.80 -3.31 4.72
CA SER A 132 16.57 -2.23 5.32
C SER A 132 17.25 -2.71 6.59
N ILE A 133 18.48 -2.24 6.82
CA ILE A 133 19.21 -2.51 8.06
C ILE A 133 19.03 -1.30 8.97
N VAL A 134 18.59 -1.55 10.20
CA VAL A 134 18.33 -0.54 11.22
C VAL A 134 19.13 -0.84 12.49
N PRO A 135 19.38 0.13 13.36
CA PRO A 135 19.98 -0.16 14.67
C PRO A 135 19.12 -1.10 15.53
N GLY A 136 19.77 -1.91 16.35
CA GLY A 136 19.10 -2.81 17.30
C GLY A 136 19.07 -4.27 16.90
N ASP A 137 18.20 -5.04 17.53
CA ASP A 137 18.12 -6.50 17.45
C ASP A 137 16.71 -7.02 17.18
N GLN A 138 15.84 -6.17 16.68
CA GLN A 138 14.48 -6.52 16.29
C GLN A 138 14.36 -6.66 14.77
N VAL A 139 13.35 -7.41 14.33
CA VAL A 139 12.93 -7.49 12.94
C VAL A 139 11.49 -7.00 12.85
N LYS A 140 11.29 -5.87 12.17
CA LYS A 140 9.96 -5.38 11.87
C LYS A 140 9.57 -5.82 10.46
N ILE A 141 8.44 -6.49 10.36
CA ILE A 141 7.87 -6.99 9.12
C ILE A 141 6.61 -6.18 8.81
N THR A 142 6.56 -5.55 7.65
CA THR A 142 5.34 -4.97 7.12
C THR A 142 4.93 -5.75 5.87
N MET A 143 3.78 -6.40 5.91
CA MET A 143 3.21 -7.14 4.79
C MET A 143 2.01 -6.39 4.23
N ALA A 144 2.06 -6.07 2.94
CA ALA A 144 1.02 -5.33 2.23
C ALA A 144 0.64 -6.07 0.93
N PRO A 145 -0.51 -6.73 0.88
CA PRO A 145 -1.01 -7.31 -0.37
C PRO A 145 -1.41 -6.17 -1.32
N LYS A 146 -0.76 -6.08 -2.47
CA LYS A 146 -1.01 -5.01 -3.43
C LYS A 146 -1.78 -5.50 -4.65
N GLY A 147 -3.05 -5.08 -4.76
CA GLY A 147 -3.89 -5.35 -5.91
C GLY A 147 -3.47 -4.58 -7.15
N PHE A 148 -3.58 -5.21 -8.32
CA PHE A 148 -3.02 -4.66 -9.55
C PHE A 148 -3.97 -3.73 -10.32
N GLY A 149 -5.26 -3.73 -10.03
CA GLY A 149 -6.17 -2.73 -10.60
C GLY A 149 -5.68 -1.31 -10.30
N SER A 150 -5.40 -1.02 -9.04
CA SER A 150 -4.86 0.27 -8.62
C SER A 150 -3.36 0.42 -8.85
N GLU A 151 -2.56 -0.67 -8.76
CA GLU A 151 -1.12 -0.61 -9.04
C GLU A 151 -0.83 -0.13 -10.46
N ASN A 152 -1.58 -0.61 -11.45
CA ASN A 152 -1.44 -0.20 -12.85
C ASN A 152 -1.71 1.30 -13.10
N MET A 153 -2.36 1.96 -12.15
CA MET A 153 -2.68 3.40 -12.23
C MET A 153 -1.56 4.28 -11.68
N SER A 154 -0.52 3.69 -11.11
CA SER A 154 0.61 4.42 -10.53
C SER A 154 1.51 5.03 -11.61
N ARG A 155 2.22 6.13 -11.27
CA ARG A 155 3.06 6.89 -12.20
C ARG A 155 4.34 7.35 -11.53
N VAL A 156 5.42 7.44 -12.33
CA VAL A 156 6.67 8.09 -11.94
C VAL A 156 6.92 9.27 -12.87
N PHE A 157 7.26 10.39 -12.29
CA PHE A 157 7.58 11.64 -12.99
C PHE A 157 8.99 12.08 -12.63
N MET A 158 9.80 12.36 -13.65
CA MET A 158 11.14 12.94 -13.46
C MET A 158 11.03 14.44 -13.71
N LEU A 159 10.65 15.18 -12.66
CA LEU A 159 10.49 16.63 -12.73
C LEU A 159 11.83 17.35 -12.67
N LYS A 160 11.84 18.60 -13.10
CA LYS A 160 12.97 19.52 -12.96
C LYS A 160 12.86 20.29 -11.63
N PRO A 161 13.97 20.67 -10.98
CA PRO A 161 13.92 21.52 -9.78
C PRO A 161 13.10 22.81 -9.95
N ALA A 162 13.10 23.38 -11.17
CA ALA A 162 12.32 24.58 -11.48
C ALA A 162 10.79 24.36 -11.44
N ASP A 163 10.31 23.12 -11.57
CA ASP A 163 8.88 22.80 -11.48
C ASP A 163 8.37 22.96 -10.04
N GLY A 164 9.27 22.82 -9.05
CA GLY A 164 9.00 23.08 -7.64
C GLY A 164 7.79 22.32 -7.09
N ILE A 165 7.21 22.86 -6.03
CA ILE A 165 6.05 22.27 -5.36
C ILE A 165 4.81 22.21 -6.25
N GLU A 166 4.62 23.17 -7.14
CA GLU A 166 3.48 23.17 -8.07
C GLU A 166 3.59 22.05 -9.11
N GLY A 167 4.79 21.73 -9.56
CA GLY A 167 5.03 20.55 -10.40
C GLY A 167 4.69 19.25 -9.67
N VAL A 168 5.04 19.13 -8.39
CA VAL A 168 4.67 17.99 -7.56
C VAL A 168 3.15 17.86 -7.43
N LYS A 169 2.45 18.95 -7.09
CA LYS A 169 0.98 18.98 -7.02
C LYS A 169 0.33 18.56 -8.33
N HIS A 170 0.86 19.08 -9.45
CA HIS A 170 0.37 18.72 -10.78
C HIS A 170 0.58 17.23 -11.09
N ALA A 171 1.74 16.66 -10.76
CA ALA A 171 2.03 15.24 -10.95
C ALA A 171 1.06 14.35 -10.15
N ILE A 172 0.78 14.69 -8.88
CA ILE A 172 -0.18 13.96 -8.05
C ILE A 172 -1.59 14.00 -8.66
N LEU A 173 -2.08 15.20 -9.00
CA LEU A 173 -3.41 15.35 -9.61
C LEU A 173 -3.53 14.64 -10.95
N THR A 174 -2.47 14.67 -11.77
CA THR A 174 -2.43 13.97 -13.06
C THR A 174 -2.57 12.46 -12.86
N ALA A 175 -1.78 11.87 -11.95
CA ALA A 175 -1.85 10.45 -11.67
C ALA A 175 -3.25 10.01 -11.19
N VAL A 176 -3.87 10.79 -10.29
CA VAL A 176 -5.22 10.50 -9.77
C VAL A 176 -6.30 10.66 -10.85
N LYS A 177 -6.22 11.70 -11.69
CA LYS A 177 -7.16 11.89 -12.82
C LYS A 177 -7.06 10.74 -13.83
N ASP A 178 -5.84 10.33 -14.18
CA ASP A 178 -5.59 9.21 -15.10
C ASP A 178 -6.09 7.88 -14.51
N ALA A 179 -5.96 7.71 -13.21
CA ALA A 179 -6.49 6.54 -12.50
C ALA A 179 -8.02 6.48 -12.59
N GLY A 180 -8.68 7.58 -12.29
CA GLY A 180 -10.13 7.68 -12.35
C GLY A 180 -10.85 6.52 -11.66
N PRO A 181 -11.90 5.96 -12.27
CA PRO A 181 -12.65 4.83 -11.71
C PRO A 181 -11.85 3.52 -11.67
N ASN A 182 -10.79 3.38 -12.49
CA ASN A 182 -10.01 2.14 -12.61
C ASN A 182 -9.24 1.78 -11.33
N ALA A 183 -9.03 2.75 -10.45
CA ALA A 183 -8.37 2.54 -9.16
C ALA A 183 -9.32 2.08 -8.04
N CYS A 184 -10.63 1.88 -8.33
CA CYS A 184 -11.66 1.54 -7.35
C CYS A 184 -11.69 2.51 -6.16
N PRO A 185 -11.99 3.81 -6.37
CA PRO A 185 -12.04 4.80 -5.30
C PRO A 185 -13.15 4.49 -4.27
N PRO A 186 -13.02 5.02 -3.02
CA PRO A 186 -12.06 6.02 -2.60
C PRO A 186 -10.64 5.47 -2.47
N MET A 187 -9.66 6.25 -2.91
CA MET A 187 -8.25 5.84 -3.00
C MET A 187 -7.47 6.17 -1.73
N VAL A 188 -6.37 5.45 -1.52
CA VAL A 188 -5.23 5.93 -0.71
C VAL A 188 -4.09 6.22 -1.67
N VAL A 189 -3.52 7.41 -1.58
CA VAL A 189 -2.49 7.88 -2.50
C VAL A 189 -1.16 7.98 -1.77
N GLY A 190 -0.22 7.10 -2.10
CA GLY A 190 1.15 7.15 -1.60
C GLY A 190 2.03 7.95 -2.55
N VAL A 191 2.78 8.91 -2.03
CA VAL A 191 3.67 9.76 -2.80
C VAL A 191 5.09 9.66 -2.29
N GLY A 192 6.04 9.49 -3.19
CA GLY A 192 7.47 9.54 -2.89
C GLY A 192 8.12 10.69 -3.63
N ILE A 193 8.80 11.57 -2.92
CA ILE A 193 9.47 12.75 -3.47
C ILE A 193 10.95 12.70 -3.17
N GLY A 194 11.79 12.83 -4.19
CA GLY A 194 13.24 12.86 -4.05
C GLY A 194 13.90 11.50 -4.21
N GLY A 195 15.17 11.40 -3.83
CA GLY A 195 16.03 10.24 -4.10
C GLY A 195 16.37 10.12 -5.58
N THR A 196 16.24 8.91 -6.09
CA THR A 196 16.44 8.49 -7.47
C THR A 196 15.17 7.92 -8.07
N PHE A 197 15.17 7.48 -9.32
CA PHE A 197 14.02 6.90 -10.01
C PHE A 197 13.37 5.76 -9.21
N GLU A 198 14.16 4.79 -8.76
CA GLU A 198 13.69 3.65 -7.98
C GLU A 198 13.36 4.04 -6.54
N LYS A 199 14.11 5.01 -5.96
CA LYS A 199 13.91 5.42 -4.57
C LYS A 199 12.59 6.14 -4.38
N CYS A 200 12.19 7.05 -5.28
CA CYS A 200 10.91 7.73 -5.17
C CYS A 200 9.73 6.73 -5.32
N ALA A 201 9.86 5.72 -6.19
CA ALA A 201 8.85 4.67 -6.32
C ALA A 201 8.73 3.82 -5.04
N LEU A 202 9.86 3.46 -4.43
CA LEU A 202 9.88 2.76 -3.14
C LEU A 202 9.24 3.60 -2.02
N LEU A 203 9.56 4.88 -1.94
CA LEU A 203 8.98 5.81 -0.95
C LEU A 203 7.45 5.91 -1.11
N ALA A 204 6.97 6.00 -2.34
CA ALA A 204 5.53 6.02 -2.63
C ALA A 204 4.84 4.73 -2.19
N LYS A 205 5.48 3.58 -2.41
CA LYS A 205 4.98 2.28 -1.95
C LYS A 205 4.95 2.20 -0.41
N GLN A 206 6.00 2.64 0.26
CA GLN A 206 6.07 2.69 1.73
C GLN A 206 5.02 3.66 2.31
N ALA A 207 4.75 4.79 1.64
CA ALA A 207 3.75 5.75 2.08
C ALA A 207 2.34 5.13 2.18
N LEU A 208 2.03 4.13 1.36
CA LEU A 208 0.75 3.40 1.45
C LEU A 208 0.61 2.53 2.71
N THR A 209 1.70 2.26 3.43
CA THR A 209 1.69 1.47 4.67
C THR A 209 1.69 2.31 5.93
N ARG A 210 1.64 3.66 5.81
CA ARG A 210 1.38 4.54 6.94
C ARG A 210 -0.13 4.59 7.20
N PRO A 211 -0.57 4.59 8.48
CA PRO A 211 -1.98 4.76 8.83
C PRO A 211 -2.58 6.01 8.15
N VAL A 212 -3.85 5.91 7.74
CA VAL A 212 -4.51 7.00 6.97
C VAL A 212 -4.90 8.19 7.82
N ASP A 213 -4.88 8.06 9.13
CA ASP A 213 -5.10 9.11 10.13
C ASP A 213 -3.79 9.73 10.66
N GLU A 214 -2.62 9.26 10.17
CA GLU A 214 -1.32 9.79 10.51
C GLU A 214 -0.76 10.66 9.39
N HIS A 215 -0.24 11.83 9.74
CA HIS A 215 0.44 12.74 8.82
C HIS A 215 1.96 12.67 8.96
N SER A 216 2.65 13.25 7.99
CA SER A 216 4.10 13.44 8.06
C SER A 216 4.48 14.32 9.26
N ASP A 217 5.58 13.97 9.95
CA ASP A 217 6.16 14.80 11.00
C ASP A 217 6.81 16.09 10.46
N ILE A 218 7.00 16.19 9.15
CA ILE A 218 7.57 17.37 8.50
C ILE A 218 6.43 18.36 8.20
N PRO A 219 6.39 19.55 8.82
CA PRO A 219 5.23 20.43 8.76
C PRO A 219 4.74 20.76 7.34
N TYR A 220 5.66 21.18 6.44
CA TYR A 220 5.26 21.53 5.07
C TYR A 220 4.78 20.32 4.24
N VAL A 221 5.22 19.10 4.61
CA VAL A 221 4.75 17.86 3.96
C VAL A 221 3.35 17.52 4.44
N LYS A 222 3.08 17.66 5.74
CA LYS A 222 1.74 17.54 6.31
C LYS A 222 0.75 18.49 5.63
N ASP A 223 1.12 19.79 5.52
CA ASP A 223 0.29 20.78 4.85
C ASP A 223 0.01 20.40 3.39
N LEU A 224 1.02 19.82 2.71
CA LEU A 224 0.86 19.34 1.33
C LEU A 224 -0.06 18.10 1.25
N GLU A 225 0.02 17.17 2.20
CA GLU A 225 -0.89 16.02 2.29
C GLU A 225 -2.35 16.45 2.40
N GLU A 226 -2.64 17.39 3.33
CA GLU A 226 -3.98 17.94 3.54
C GLU A 226 -4.48 18.72 2.32
N GLU A 227 -3.64 19.57 1.74
CA GLU A 227 -3.98 20.32 0.51
C GLU A 227 -4.30 19.39 -0.65
N MET A 228 -3.47 18.34 -0.85
CA MET A 228 -3.67 17.41 -1.96
C MET A 228 -4.90 16.54 -1.78
N LEU A 229 -5.20 16.08 -0.57
CA LEU A 229 -6.43 15.36 -0.27
C LEU A 229 -7.67 16.21 -0.61
N SER A 230 -7.67 17.47 -0.19
CA SER A 230 -8.75 18.40 -0.51
C SER A 230 -8.91 18.59 -2.03
N LYS A 231 -7.82 18.83 -2.76
CA LYS A 231 -7.85 19.01 -4.22
C LYS A 231 -8.28 17.75 -4.97
N ILE A 232 -7.86 16.58 -4.52
CA ILE A 232 -8.27 15.29 -5.11
C ILE A 232 -9.76 15.08 -4.92
N ASN A 233 -10.29 15.36 -3.75
CA ASN A 233 -11.73 15.23 -3.47
C ASN A 233 -12.59 16.21 -4.27
N GLN A 234 -12.05 17.38 -4.62
CA GLN A 234 -12.70 18.34 -5.53
C GLN A 234 -12.75 17.87 -7.00
N LEU A 235 -12.02 16.81 -7.37
CA LEU A 235 -12.12 16.26 -8.74
C LEU A 235 -13.48 15.62 -9.03
N GLY A 236 -14.24 15.27 -7.98
CA GLY A 236 -15.58 14.72 -8.11
C GLY A 236 -15.64 13.32 -8.74
N ILE A 237 -14.54 12.55 -8.73
CA ILE A 237 -14.53 11.18 -9.22
C ILE A 237 -15.44 10.31 -8.33
N GLY A 238 -15.34 10.48 -7.03
CA GLY A 238 -16.23 9.89 -6.03
C GLY A 238 -16.13 8.38 -5.87
N PRO A 239 -16.89 7.81 -4.92
CA PRO A 239 -16.90 6.38 -4.64
C PRO A 239 -17.26 5.55 -5.87
N GLY A 240 -16.49 4.50 -6.14
CA GLY A 240 -16.65 3.66 -7.33
C GLY A 240 -16.40 4.38 -8.66
N GLY A 241 -15.96 5.64 -8.65
CA GLY A 241 -15.83 6.46 -9.86
C GLY A 241 -17.16 6.95 -10.43
N LEU A 242 -18.22 6.95 -9.63
CA LEU A 242 -19.59 7.29 -10.05
C LEU A 242 -20.04 8.69 -9.59
N GLY A 243 -19.09 9.54 -9.27
CA GLY A 243 -19.34 10.89 -8.79
C GLY A 243 -19.49 10.96 -7.27
N GLY A 244 -19.18 12.11 -6.71
CA GLY A 244 -19.26 12.36 -5.28
C GLY A 244 -18.07 13.16 -4.76
N THR A 245 -18.03 13.38 -3.46
CA THR A 245 -17.03 14.20 -2.78
C THR A 245 -15.87 13.41 -2.21
N THR A 246 -15.97 12.07 -2.17
CA THR A 246 -14.94 11.19 -1.60
C THR A 246 -14.23 10.43 -2.70
N THR A 247 -13.20 11.04 -3.28
CA THR A 247 -12.33 10.41 -4.29
C THR A 247 -11.16 9.67 -3.63
N ALA A 248 -10.61 10.23 -2.55
CA ALA A 248 -9.54 9.63 -1.76
C ALA A 248 -9.83 9.75 -0.26
N LEU A 249 -9.30 8.81 0.51
CA LEU A 249 -9.34 8.78 1.97
C LEU A 249 -8.11 9.46 2.58
N ALA A 250 -6.95 9.29 1.96
CA ALA A 250 -5.70 9.88 2.41
C ALA A 250 -4.72 10.12 1.26
N VAL A 251 -3.82 11.09 1.49
CA VAL A 251 -2.60 11.29 0.72
C VAL A 251 -1.43 11.24 1.69
N ASN A 252 -0.57 10.25 1.56
CA ASN A 252 0.59 10.04 2.40
C ASN A 252 1.86 10.33 1.60
N ILE A 253 2.73 11.22 2.07
CA ILE A 253 3.92 11.67 1.35
C ILE A 253 5.18 11.32 2.15
N ASN A 254 6.11 10.60 1.52
CA ASN A 254 7.45 10.38 2.04
C ASN A 254 8.47 11.15 1.18
N THR A 255 9.47 11.74 1.83
CA THR A 255 10.52 12.52 1.17
C THR A 255 11.89 11.91 1.40
N TYR A 256 12.82 12.17 0.49
CA TYR A 256 14.22 11.79 0.61
C TYR A 256 15.13 12.82 -0.06
N PRO A 257 16.34 13.08 0.46
CA PRO A 257 17.31 13.94 -0.22
C PRO A 257 17.53 13.52 -1.67
N THR A 258 17.68 14.49 -2.57
CA THR A 258 17.85 14.23 -4.00
C THR A 258 19.02 15.02 -4.58
N HIS A 259 19.41 14.69 -5.81
CA HIS A 259 20.45 15.42 -6.54
C HIS A 259 19.97 16.84 -6.89
N ILE A 260 20.86 17.84 -6.83
CA ILE A 260 20.52 19.24 -7.06
C ILE A 260 19.83 19.50 -8.43
N ALA A 261 20.06 18.65 -9.41
CA ALA A 261 19.49 18.78 -10.76
C ALA A 261 18.21 17.95 -10.98
N GLY A 262 17.67 17.28 -9.95
CA GLY A 262 16.52 16.40 -10.10
C GLY A 262 15.41 16.68 -9.10
N LEU A 263 14.18 16.32 -9.47
CA LEU A 263 13.00 16.29 -8.59
C LEU A 263 12.13 15.10 -8.99
N PRO A 264 12.59 13.85 -8.71
CA PRO A 264 11.78 12.67 -8.99
C PRO A 264 10.55 12.61 -8.05
N VAL A 265 9.41 12.25 -8.63
CA VAL A 265 8.13 12.10 -7.92
C VAL A 265 7.46 10.82 -8.37
N ALA A 266 7.10 9.97 -7.44
CA ALA A 266 6.27 8.80 -7.72
C ALA A 266 4.93 8.93 -7.01
N VAL A 267 3.88 8.49 -7.69
CA VAL A 267 2.51 8.43 -7.15
C VAL A 267 2.05 6.98 -7.27
N ASN A 268 1.91 6.31 -6.15
CA ASN A 268 1.41 4.94 -6.08
C ASN A 268 -0.03 4.95 -5.59
N ILE A 269 -0.93 4.45 -6.40
CA ILE A 269 -2.37 4.45 -6.11
C ILE A 269 -2.75 3.12 -5.45
N CYS A 270 -3.54 3.20 -4.37
CA CYS A 270 -4.22 2.05 -3.78
C CYS A 270 -5.73 2.29 -3.75
N CYS A 271 -6.51 1.21 -3.91
CA CYS A 271 -7.97 1.26 -3.84
C CYS A 271 -8.46 1.38 -2.37
N HIS A 272 -9.77 1.41 -2.18
CA HIS A 272 -10.40 1.43 -0.86
C HIS A 272 -10.04 0.21 0.03
N VAL A 273 -9.50 -0.86 -0.55
CA VAL A 273 -8.95 -1.98 0.21
C VAL A 273 -7.43 -1.78 0.37
N ASN A 274 -7.02 -0.64 0.94
CA ASN A 274 -5.64 -0.43 1.37
C ASN A 274 -5.42 -1.20 2.67
N ARG A 275 -4.60 -2.24 2.61
CA ARG A 275 -4.44 -3.20 3.69
C ARG A 275 -2.98 -3.53 3.90
N HIS A 276 -2.59 -3.59 5.16
CA HIS A 276 -1.27 -4.03 5.57
C HIS A 276 -1.30 -4.52 7.02
N VAL A 277 -0.33 -5.34 7.37
CA VAL A 277 -0.14 -5.82 8.74
C VAL A 277 1.32 -5.59 9.12
N VAL A 278 1.54 -5.15 10.33
CA VAL A 278 2.88 -4.91 10.89
C VAL A 278 3.10 -5.83 12.08
N ARG A 279 4.26 -6.48 12.14
CA ARG A 279 4.71 -7.27 13.30
C ARG A 279 6.17 -7.00 13.60
N THR A 280 6.52 -7.02 14.86
CA THR A 280 7.91 -6.91 15.32
C THR A 280 8.28 -8.19 16.09
N LEU A 281 9.39 -8.78 15.69
CA LEU A 281 9.98 -9.96 16.31
C LEU A 281 11.19 -9.56 17.14
#